data_601eaeb166a4a1a049be4ae247ae5731
#
_entry.id   601eaeb166a4a1a049be4ae247ae5731
#
_cell.length_a   1.000
_cell.length_b   1.000
_cell.length_c   1.000
_cell.angle_alpha   90.00
_cell.angle_beta   90.00
_cell.angle_gamma   90.00
#
_symmetry.space_group_name_H-M   'P 1'
#
loop_
_entity.id
_entity.type
_entity.pdbx_description
1 polymer ?
#
loop_
_entity_poly.entity_id
_entity_poly.type
_entity_poly.pdbx_seq_one_letter_code
_entity_poly.pdbx_strand_id
1 'polypeptide(L)'
;EGKNLALEHLESQDIEILDAAKTALRGKAAESDLDYAAELCLKACEKAAGNLDHITVITQAGGALSDSYVQDGLVINKEFANEVEDKSVEGNINILLLNGGLEGYDIKEVQMQVENMQQLHELKQQELNMLSEVASMVAGAVGPDGVVFVRDSVHEAVAHYLSQHGIPLVTRLQQSDMEGLSRLLDVPIYHRVTDVDEPIMATDASVKQERIGDLDFITVSGSGEATCLVVRGATRQTIEEYERAFDDAIG
;
A
#
# COMPACT_ATOMS: atom_id res chain seq x y z
N GLU A 1 32.03 29.10 -0.89
CA GLU A 1 31.04 30.00 -0.26
C GLU A 1 29.61 29.56 -0.56
N GLY A 2 29.21 29.27 -1.80
CA GLY A 2 27.82 28.86 -2.11
C GLY A 2 27.36 27.53 -1.48
N LYS A 3 28.24 26.53 -1.30
CA LYS A 3 27.90 25.27 -0.62
C LYS A 3 27.69 25.45 0.89
N ASN A 4 28.45 26.32 1.55
CA ASN A 4 28.28 26.59 2.97
C ASN A 4 26.99 27.37 3.26
N LEU A 5 26.62 28.33 2.39
CA LEU A 5 25.36 29.06 2.51
C LEU A 5 24.13 28.14 2.31
N ALA A 6 24.22 27.19 1.37
CA ALA A 6 23.15 26.20 1.17
C ALA A 6 22.99 25.23 2.38
N LEU A 7 24.12 24.80 2.98
CA LEU A 7 24.13 23.97 4.19
C LEU A 7 23.57 24.72 5.39
N GLU A 8 23.99 25.98 5.63
CA GLU A 8 23.46 26.82 6.71
C GLU A 8 21.94 27.08 6.54
N HIS A 9 21.48 27.19 5.31
CA HIS A 9 20.04 27.38 5.04
C HIS A 9 19.23 26.11 5.29
N LEU A 10 19.74 24.94 4.92
CA LEU A 10 19.16 23.64 5.22
C LEU A 10 19.12 23.40 6.74
N GLU A 11 20.23 23.58 7.43
CA GLU A 11 20.28 23.45 8.89
C GLU A 11 19.29 24.39 9.63
N SER A 12 19.06 25.60 9.09
CA SER A 12 18.07 26.51 9.68
C SER A 12 16.63 26.07 9.43
N GLN A 13 16.32 25.48 8.26
CA GLN A 13 15.02 24.90 7.96
C GLN A 13 14.73 23.67 8.84
N ASP A 14 15.72 22.81 9.05
CA ASP A 14 15.60 21.63 9.90
C ASP A 14 15.29 22.00 11.34
N ILE A 15 15.89 23.08 11.86
CA ILE A 15 15.62 23.60 13.20
C ILE A 15 14.19 24.16 13.29
N GLU A 16 13.71 24.88 12.27
CA GLU A 16 12.35 25.41 12.23
C GLU A 16 11.31 24.28 12.19
N ILE A 17 11.52 23.24 11.38
CA ILE A 17 10.65 22.06 11.31
C ILE A 17 10.64 21.30 12.64
N LEU A 18 11.81 21.11 13.26
CA LEU A 18 11.94 20.43 14.54
C LEU A 18 11.19 21.18 15.64
N ASP A 19 11.31 22.51 15.71
CA ASP A 19 10.61 23.34 16.69
C ASP A 19 9.10 23.38 16.45
N ALA A 20 8.65 23.38 15.19
CA ALA A 20 7.24 23.29 14.84
C ALA A 20 6.66 21.92 15.26
N ALA A 21 7.35 20.82 14.93
CA ALA A 21 6.97 19.48 15.32
C ALA A 21 6.90 19.33 16.86
N LYS A 22 7.90 19.83 17.59
CA LYS A 22 7.87 19.83 19.06
C LYS A 22 6.70 20.64 19.62
N THR A 23 6.35 21.75 18.97
CA THR A 23 5.22 22.58 19.40
C THR A 23 3.88 21.88 19.19
N ALA A 24 3.71 21.21 18.07
CA ALA A 24 2.50 20.44 17.73
C ALA A 24 2.33 19.20 18.63
N LEU A 25 3.42 18.56 19.02
CA LEU A 25 3.42 17.35 19.86
C LEU A 25 3.28 17.67 21.37
N ARG A 26 3.50 18.92 21.81
CA ARG A 26 3.38 19.31 23.21
C ARG A 26 1.97 19.13 23.74
N GLY A 27 1.86 18.55 24.94
CA GLY A 27 0.56 18.30 25.61
C GLY A 27 -0.20 17.11 25.04
N LYS A 28 0.41 16.31 24.16
CA LYS A 28 -0.13 15.08 23.60
C LYS A 28 0.57 13.85 24.17
N ALA A 29 0.10 12.66 23.81
CA ALA A 29 0.63 11.39 24.33
C ALA A 29 2.14 11.16 24.05
N ALA A 30 2.69 11.80 23.02
CA ALA A 30 4.10 11.73 22.66
C ALA A 30 5.02 12.66 23.49
N GLU A 31 4.51 13.39 24.49
CA GLU A 31 5.29 14.39 25.22
C GLU A 31 6.48 13.80 26.00
N SER A 32 6.37 12.55 26.47
CA SER A 32 7.45 11.87 27.20
C SER A 32 8.70 11.62 26.35
N ASP A 33 8.52 11.46 25.03
CA ASP A 33 9.57 11.18 24.06
C ASP A 33 9.56 12.23 22.94
N LEU A 34 9.30 13.49 23.33
CA LEU A 34 9.06 14.62 22.43
C LEU A 34 10.21 14.83 21.42
N ASP A 35 11.45 14.73 21.89
CA ASP A 35 12.61 14.93 21.04
C ASP A 35 12.71 13.84 19.96
N TYR A 36 12.48 12.59 20.34
CA TYR A 36 12.49 11.47 19.41
C TYR A 36 11.33 11.55 18.39
N ALA A 37 10.13 11.91 18.86
CA ALA A 37 8.97 12.09 17.99
C ALA A 37 9.19 13.22 16.97
N ALA A 38 9.78 14.34 17.39
CA ALA A 38 10.11 15.45 16.50
C ALA A 38 11.20 15.07 15.48
N GLU A 39 12.21 14.29 15.88
CA GLU A 39 13.20 13.74 14.95
C GLU A 39 12.59 12.81 13.90
N LEU A 40 11.59 12.00 14.26
CA LEU A 40 10.87 11.17 13.32
C LEU A 40 10.10 12.01 12.30
N CYS A 41 9.42 13.08 12.72
CA CYS A 41 8.77 14.04 11.82
C CYS A 41 9.77 14.67 10.85
N LEU A 42 10.90 15.16 11.36
CA LEU A 42 11.94 15.77 10.54
C LEU A 42 12.45 14.77 9.48
N LYS A 43 12.80 13.56 9.89
CA LYS A 43 13.24 12.50 8.96
C LYS A 43 12.18 12.15 7.91
N ALA A 44 10.90 12.13 8.29
CA ALA A 44 9.82 11.89 7.35
C ALA A 44 9.70 13.02 6.32
N CYS A 45 9.79 14.28 6.77
CA CYS A 45 9.77 15.46 5.90
C CYS A 45 10.98 15.51 4.94
N GLU A 46 12.19 15.21 5.42
CA GLU A 46 13.39 15.14 4.60
C GLU A 46 13.25 14.08 3.49
N LYS A 47 12.78 12.88 3.83
CA LYS A 47 12.60 11.77 2.89
C LYS A 47 11.47 12.02 1.88
N ALA A 48 10.44 12.75 2.30
CA ALA A 48 9.35 13.17 1.42
C ALA A 48 9.69 14.42 0.59
N ALA A 49 10.96 14.84 0.56
CA ALA A 49 11.44 16.03 -0.14
C ALA A 49 10.64 17.31 0.22
N GLY A 50 10.13 17.39 1.44
CA GLY A 50 9.32 18.50 1.95
C GLY A 50 7.87 18.50 1.48
N ASN A 51 7.40 17.48 0.77
CA ASN A 51 6.00 17.34 0.39
C ASN A 51 5.26 16.47 1.41
N LEU A 52 4.48 17.11 2.27
CA LEU A 52 3.76 16.45 3.37
C LEU A 52 2.69 15.47 2.86
N ASP A 53 2.12 15.69 1.68
CA ASP A 53 1.16 14.78 1.04
C ASP A 53 1.78 13.42 0.66
N HIS A 54 3.12 13.31 0.68
CA HIS A 54 3.84 12.08 0.39
C HIS A 54 4.16 11.27 1.67
N ILE A 55 3.77 11.77 2.85
CA ILE A 55 3.98 11.09 4.11
C ILE A 55 2.70 10.38 4.53
N THR A 56 2.82 9.08 4.78
CA THR A 56 1.73 8.27 5.33
C THR A 56 2.09 7.84 6.75
N VAL A 57 1.20 8.05 7.69
CA VAL A 57 1.36 7.58 9.07
C VAL A 57 0.65 6.25 9.24
N ILE A 58 1.37 5.23 9.72
CA ILE A 58 0.81 3.92 10.05
C ILE A 58 1.09 3.61 11.50
N THR A 59 0.08 3.11 12.17
CA THR A 59 0.14 2.79 13.59
C THR A 59 0.04 1.30 13.84
N GLN A 60 0.93 0.78 14.70
CA GLN A 60 0.94 -0.64 15.06
C GLN A 60 1.12 -0.83 16.56
N ALA A 61 0.18 -1.53 17.20
CA ALA A 61 0.25 -1.89 18.62
C ALA A 61 1.35 -2.93 18.90
N GLY A 62 1.86 -2.91 20.14
CA GLY A 62 2.93 -3.78 20.59
C GLY A 62 4.31 -3.18 20.34
N GLY A 63 4.87 -2.55 21.33
CA GLY A 63 6.16 -1.85 21.30
C GLY A 63 6.10 -0.51 22.03
N ALA A 64 7.18 0.24 22.01
CA ALA A 64 7.28 1.59 22.54
C ALA A 64 7.41 2.59 21.39
N LEU A 65 7.26 3.88 21.66
CA LEU A 65 7.48 4.94 20.68
C LEU A 65 8.91 4.90 20.11
N SER A 66 9.89 4.49 20.91
CA SER A 66 11.28 4.27 20.48
C SER A 66 11.46 3.19 19.40
N ASP A 67 10.47 2.33 19.21
CA ASP A 67 10.46 1.31 18.16
C ASP A 67 9.83 1.82 16.85
N SER A 68 9.41 3.09 16.83
CA SER A 68 8.88 3.76 15.64
C SER A 68 10.03 4.12 14.70
N TYR A 69 9.75 4.11 13.40
CA TYR A 69 10.76 4.39 12.39
C TYR A 69 10.15 5.00 11.12
N VAL A 70 11.00 5.61 10.32
CA VAL A 70 10.64 6.14 9.00
C VAL A 70 11.18 5.20 7.94
N GLN A 71 10.30 4.79 7.04
CA GLN A 71 10.60 3.90 5.92
C GLN A 71 10.38 4.60 4.59
N ASP A 72 11.27 4.37 3.63
CA ASP A 72 11.07 4.80 2.25
C ASP A 72 10.01 3.93 1.58
N GLY A 73 9.11 4.55 0.85
CA GLY A 73 8.00 3.89 0.19
C GLY A 73 6.72 3.88 1.01
N LEU A 74 5.84 2.95 0.69
CA LEU A 74 4.55 2.76 1.34
C LEU A 74 4.53 1.47 2.16
N VAL A 75 3.89 1.54 3.32
CA VAL A 75 3.53 0.39 4.13
C VAL A 75 2.02 0.31 4.18
N ILE A 76 1.44 -0.80 3.78
CA ILE A 76 -0.01 -0.99 3.66
C ILE A 76 -0.40 -2.11 4.63
N ASN A 77 -1.39 -1.85 5.49
CA ASN A 77 -1.90 -2.84 6.44
C ASN A 77 -2.77 -3.88 5.72
N LYS A 78 -2.12 -4.69 4.92
CA LYS A 78 -2.68 -5.81 4.16
C LYS A 78 -1.67 -6.95 4.09
N GLU A 79 -2.18 -8.11 3.70
CA GLU A 79 -1.38 -9.29 3.36
C GLU A 79 -1.70 -9.70 1.90
N PHE A 80 -0.90 -10.58 1.32
CA PHE A 80 -1.26 -11.19 0.05
C PHE A 80 -2.55 -11.99 0.21
N ALA A 81 -3.51 -11.73 -0.66
CA ALA A 81 -4.82 -12.36 -0.63
C ALA A 81 -4.82 -13.80 -1.17
N ASN A 82 -3.71 -14.21 -1.77
CA ASN A 82 -3.50 -15.55 -2.30
C ASN A 82 -2.20 -16.16 -1.75
N GLU A 83 -2.12 -17.48 -1.81
CA GLU A 83 -0.91 -18.21 -1.41
C GLU A 83 0.14 -18.10 -2.52
N VAL A 84 1.29 -17.52 -2.19
CA VAL A 84 2.46 -17.43 -3.05
C VAL A 84 3.68 -17.95 -2.29
N GLU A 85 4.60 -18.63 -3.00
CA GLU A 85 5.82 -19.19 -2.39
C GLU A 85 6.75 -18.05 -1.96
N ASP A 86 6.97 -17.08 -2.84
CA ASP A 86 7.81 -15.92 -2.57
C ASP A 86 6.95 -14.74 -2.11
N LYS A 87 7.21 -14.27 -0.90
CA LYS A 87 6.58 -13.09 -0.29
C LYS A 87 7.35 -11.79 -0.57
N SER A 88 8.26 -11.83 -1.55
CA SER A 88 9.08 -10.68 -1.96
C SER A 88 9.31 -10.72 -3.46
N VAL A 89 8.97 -9.63 -4.13
CA VAL A 89 9.26 -9.41 -5.56
C VAL A 89 10.07 -8.14 -5.68
N GLU A 90 11.24 -8.19 -6.34
CA GLU A 90 12.18 -7.07 -6.39
C GLU A 90 12.75 -6.87 -7.80
N GLY A 91 13.09 -5.64 -8.12
CA GLY A 91 13.73 -5.24 -9.38
C GLY A 91 12.79 -4.53 -10.32
N ASN A 92 12.83 -4.90 -11.59
CA ASN A 92 11.89 -4.39 -12.59
C ASN A 92 10.65 -5.27 -12.59
N ILE A 93 9.57 -4.79 -12.01
CA ILE A 93 8.36 -5.56 -11.72
C ILE A 93 7.21 -5.03 -12.54
N ASN A 94 6.47 -5.90 -13.20
CA ASN A 94 5.19 -5.50 -13.80
C ASN A 94 4.14 -5.32 -12.71
N ILE A 95 3.57 -4.14 -12.65
CA ILE A 95 2.56 -3.79 -11.65
C ILE A 95 1.23 -3.50 -12.32
N LEU A 96 0.16 -4.08 -11.79
CA LEU A 96 -1.20 -3.79 -12.21
C LEU A 96 -1.98 -3.19 -11.06
N LEU A 97 -2.40 -1.93 -11.22
CA LEU A 97 -3.28 -1.23 -10.28
C LEU A 97 -4.69 -1.19 -10.85
N LEU A 98 -5.65 -1.88 -10.20
CA LEU A 98 -7.05 -1.94 -10.62
C LEU A 98 -7.96 -1.25 -9.62
N ASN A 99 -8.70 -0.25 -10.08
CA ASN A 99 -9.68 0.49 -9.28
C ASN A 99 -11.05 -0.21 -9.20
N GLY A 100 -11.25 -1.31 -9.91
CA GLY A 100 -12.43 -2.16 -9.87
C GLY A 100 -12.16 -3.51 -9.22
N GLY A 101 -13.22 -4.30 -9.00
CA GLY A 101 -13.11 -5.69 -8.54
C GLY A 101 -12.87 -6.66 -9.70
N LEU A 102 -12.38 -7.83 -9.36
CA LEU A 102 -12.30 -8.99 -10.25
C LEU A 102 -13.31 -10.05 -9.79
N GLU A 103 -14.55 -9.63 -9.67
CA GLU A 103 -15.69 -10.50 -9.37
C GLU A 103 -16.35 -10.92 -10.68
N GLY A 104 -16.91 -12.12 -10.69
CA GLY A 104 -17.78 -12.55 -11.78
C GLY A 104 -19.04 -11.68 -11.86
N TYR A 105 -19.83 -11.82 -12.88
CA TYR A 105 -21.13 -11.19 -12.93
C TYR A 105 -21.96 -11.65 -11.72
N ASP A 106 -22.59 -10.70 -11.02
CA ASP A 106 -23.44 -11.02 -9.89
C ASP A 106 -24.65 -11.82 -10.40
N ILE A 107 -24.60 -13.15 -10.24
CA ILE A 107 -25.68 -14.06 -10.63
C ILE A 107 -26.99 -13.71 -9.90
N LYS A 108 -26.94 -12.91 -8.82
CA LYS A 108 -28.13 -12.44 -8.13
C LYS A 108 -29.06 -11.62 -9.01
N GLU A 109 -28.56 -10.95 -10.04
CA GLU A 109 -29.42 -10.30 -11.05
C GLU A 109 -29.99 -11.29 -12.08
N VAL A 110 -29.35 -12.47 -12.24
CA VAL A 110 -29.78 -13.53 -13.16
C VAL A 110 -30.64 -14.59 -12.47
N GLN A 111 -30.92 -14.46 -11.16
CA GLN A 111 -31.84 -15.35 -10.44
C GLN A 111 -33.30 -15.32 -10.90
N MET A 112 -33.58 -14.64 -12.01
CA MET A 112 -34.85 -14.80 -12.70
C MET A 112 -34.83 -16.09 -13.54
N GLN A 113 -35.42 -17.14 -12.95
CA GLN A 113 -35.90 -18.36 -13.65
C GLN A 113 -34.84 -19.40 -14.03
N VAL A 114 -34.12 -19.91 -13.08
CA VAL A 114 -33.52 -21.25 -13.23
C VAL A 114 -34.61 -22.30 -12.95
N GLU A 115 -35.21 -22.85 -14.00
CA GLU A 115 -36.30 -23.81 -13.86
C GLU A 115 -35.83 -25.25 -13.61
N ASN A 116 -34.53 -25.56 -13.78
CA ASN A 116 -34.00 -26.89 -13.56
C ASN A 116 -32.50 -26.89 -13.15
N MET A 117 -32.04 -28.01 -12.56
CA MET A 117 -30.67 -28.24 -12.11
C MET A 117 -29.64 -28.21 -13.24
N GLN A 118 -30.03 -28.49 -14.44
CA GLN A 118 -29.12 -28.53 -15.58
C GLN A 118 -28.75 -27.13 -16.04
N GLN A 119 -29.71 -26.19 -16.06
CA GLN A 119 -29.47 -24.78 -16.35
C GLN A 119 -28.59 -24.13 -15.28
N LEU A 120 -28.78 -24.49 -14.00
CA LEU A 120 -27.92 -24.01 -12.94
C LEU A 120 -26.47 -24.47 -13.12
N HIS A 121 -26.27 -25.72 -13.56
CA HIS A 121 -24.93 -26.25 -13.81
C HIS A 121 -24.25 -25.55 -15.01
N GLU A 122 -24.99 -25.30 -16.09
CA GLU A 122 -24.50 -24.58 -17.26
C GLU A 122 -24.11 -23.15 -16.90
N LEU A 123 -24.91 -22.42 -16.09
CA LEU A 123 -24.61 -21.08 -15.66
C LEU A 123 -23.34 -21.04 -14.78
N LYS A 124 -23.18 -21.96 -13.86
CA LYS A 124 -21.97 -22.06 -13.04
C LYS A 124 -20.73 -22.36 -13.89
N GLN A 125 -20.86 -23.18 -14.91
CA GLN A 125 -19.75 -23.49 -15.81
C GLN A 125 -19.36 -22.26 -16.66
N GLN A 126 -20.35 -21.50 -17.13
CA GLN A 126 -20.10 -20.24 -17.83
C GLN A 126 -19.41 -19.21 -16.96
N GLU A 127 -19.84 -19.07 -15.72
CA GLU A 127 -19.19 -18.18 -14.74
C GLU A 127 -17.72 -18.57 -14.51
N LEU A 128 -17.43 -19.84 -14.27
CA LEU A 128 -16.06 -20.33 -14.09
C LEU A 128 -15.19 -20.08 -15.34
N ASN A 129 -15.75 -20.24 -16.53
CA ASN A 129 -15.02 -19.96 -17.78
C ASN A 129 -14.68 -18.47 -17.90
N MET A 130 -15.63 -17.59 -17.58
CA MET A 130 -15.40 -16.14 -17.58
C MET A 130 -14.36 -15.71 -16.55
N LEU A 131 -14.42 -16.25 -15.34
CA LEU A 131 -13.43 -15.98 -14.30
C LEU A 131 -12.03 -16.45 -14.71
N SER A 132 -11.94 -17.59 -15.39
CA SER A 132 -10.68 -18.10 -15.96
C SER A 132 -10.14 -17.18 -17.06
N GLU A 133 -11.01 -16.63 -17.93
CA GLU A 133 -10.60 -15.65 -18.95
C GLU A 133 -10.09 -14.36 -18.32
N VAL A 134 -10.80 -13.82 -17.32
CA VAL A 134 -10.36 -12.63 -16.57
C VAL A 134 -9.02 -12.89 -15.89
N ALA A 135 -8.87 -14.03 -15.23
CA ALA A 135 -7.62 -14.40 -14.57
C ALA A 135 -6.46 -14.53 -15.56
N SER A 136 -6.72 -15.11 -16.75
CA SER A 136 -5.72 -15.21 -17.81
C SER A 136 -5.31 -13.86 -18.39
N MET A 137 -6.26 -12.92 -18.52
CA MET A 137 -5.97 -11.55 -18.95
C MET A 137 -5.10 -10.83 -17.92
N VAL A 138 -5.43 -10.92 -16.62
CA VAL A 138 -4.61 -10.34 -15.53
C VAL A 138 -3.21 -10.94 -15.54
N ALA A 139 -3.09 -12.26 -15.59
CA ALA A 139 -1.80 -12.94 -15.64
C ALA A 139 -0.98 -12.58 -16.89
N GLY A 140 -1.63 -12.41 -18.03
CA GLY A 140 -0.99 -11.95 -19.26
C GLY A 140 -0.51 -10.51 -19.20
N ALA A 141 -1.24 -9.63 -18.52
CA ALA A 141 -0.88 -8.22 -18.33
C ALA A 141 0.30 -8.04 -17.39
N VAL A 142 0.46 -8.91 -16.40
CA VAL A 142 1.47 -8.75 -15.33
C VAL A 142 2.69 -9.67 -15.57
N GLY A 143 2.47 -10.86 -16.12
CA GLY A 143 3.52 -11.87 -16.26
C GLY A 143 3.88 -12.56 -14.94
N PRO A 144 4.85 -13.49 -14.95
CA PRO A 144 5.17 -14.32 -13.79
C PRO A 144 5.87 -13.58 -12.63
N ASP A 145 6.56 -12.48 -12.93
CA ASP A 145 7.31 -11.69 -11.95
C ASP A 145 6.58 -10.40 -11.55
N GLY A 146 5.27 -10.35 -11.76
CA GLY A 146 4.50 -9.17 -11.49
C GLY A 146 3.65 -9.24 -10.23
N VAL A 147 3.03 -8.12 -9.86
CA VAL A 147 2.16 -7.98 -8.69
C VAL A 147 0.87 -7.26 -9.07
N VAL A 148 -0.25 -7.73 -8.51
CA VAL A 148 -1.58 -7.17 -8.76
C VAL A 148 -2.13 -6.52 -7.50
N PHE A 149 -2.50 -5.25 -7.60
CA PHE A 149 -3.18 -4.50 -6.56
C PHE A 149 -4.60 -4.15 -7.00
N VAL A 150 -5.58 -4.50 -6.20
CA VAL A 150 -7.01 -4.33 -6.51
C VAL A 150 -7.69 -3.57 -5.38
N ARG A 151 -8.42 -2.50 -5.71
CA ARG A 151 -9.14 -1.72 -4.72
C ARG A 151 -10.31 -2.49 -4.11
N ASP A 152 -11.06 -3.17 -4.93
CA ASP A 152 -12.24 -3.91 -4.49
C ASP A 152 -11.91 -5.40 -4.21
N SER A 153 -12.92 -6.23 -4.14
CA SER A 153 -12.76 -7.67 -3.93
C SER A 153 -12.42 -8.42 -5.22
N VAL A 154 -11.84 -9.58 -5.05
CA VAL A 154 -11.49 -10.50 -6.13
C VAL A 154 -12.12 -11.85 -5.84
N HIS A 155 -12.70 -12.46 -6.86
CA HIS A 155 -13.29 -13.80 -6.74
C HIS A 155 -12.23 -14.85 -6.40
N GLU A 156 -12.54 -15.79 -5.54
CA GLU A 156 -11.62 -16.84 -5.06
C GLU A 156 -10.99 -17.65 -6.20
N ALA A 157 -11.75 -17.95 -7.26
CA ALA A 157 -11.23 -18.65 -8.43
C ALA A 157 -10.15 -17.86 -9.19
N VAL A 158 -10.26 -16.53 -9.27
CA VAL A 158 -9.24 -15.65 -9.86
C VAL A 158 -8.01 -15.60 -8.96
N ALA A 159 -8.19 -15.43 -7.67
CA ALA A 159 -7.09 -15.44 -6.69
C ALA A 159 -6.32 -16.78 -6.72
N HIS A 160 -7.04 -17.91 -6.79
CA HIS A 160 -6.44 -19.24 -6.91
C HIS A 160 -5.66 -19.42 -8.23
N TYR A 161 -6.20 -18.94 -9.35
CA TYR A 161 -5.50 -18.97 -10.63
C TYR A 161 -4.19 -18.19 -10.59
N LEU A 162 -4.21 -16.98 -10.04
CA LEU A 162 -3.00 -16.15 -9.87
C LEU A 162 -1.98 -16.81 -8.94
N SER A 163 -2.45 -17.47 -7.85
CA SER A 163 -1.60 -18.27 -6.96
C SER A 163 -0.85 -19.37 -7.72
N GLN A 164 -1.54 -20.12 -8.60
CA GLN A 164 -0.90 -21.17 -9.42
C GLN A 164 0.17 -20.63 -10.37
N HIS A 165 0.11 -19.36 -10.74
CA HIS A 165 1.10 -18.69 -11.58
C HIS A 165 2.14 -17.91 -10.78
N GLY A 166 2.13 -18.01 -9.44
CA GLY A 166 3.07 -17.33 -8.57
C GLY A 166 2.89 -15.81 -8.53
N ILE A 167 1.75 -15.28 -8.95
CA ILE A 167 1.48 -13.84 -9.03
C ILE A 167 0.86 -13.37 -7.71
N PRO A 168 1.55 -12.55 -6.90
CA PRO A 168 1.01 -11.96 -5.67
C PRO A 168 -0.17 -11.03 -5.96
N LEU A 169 -1.19 -11.12 -5.11
CA LEU A 169 -2.40 -10.34 -5.18
C LEU A 169 -2.69 -9.64 -3.86
N VAL A 170 -2.88 -8.33 -3.92
CA VAL A 170 -3.35 -7.53 -2.78
C VAL A 170 -4.72 -6.97 -3.09
N THR A 171 -5.68 -7.14 -2.19
CA THR A 171 -7.08 -6.75 -2.41
C THR A 171 -7.61 -5.79 -1.35
N ARG A 172 -8.75 -5.17 -1.64
CA ARG A 172 -9.46 -4.26 -0.71
C ARG A 172 -8.59 -3.10 -0.25
N LEU A 173 -7.86 -2.52 -1.18
CA LEU A 173 -7.04 -1.33 -0.94
C LEU A 173 -7.93 -0.09 -0.83
N GLN A 174 -7.47 0.88 -0.05
CA GLN A 174 -8.11 2.19 0.00
C GLN A 174 -7.73 3.01 -1.23
N GLN A 175 -8.52 4.02 -1.54
CA GLN A 175 -8.21 4.93 -2.66
C GLN A 175 -6.88 5.65 -2.46
N SER A 176 -6.58 6.07 -1.24
CA SER A 176 -5.30 6.68 -0.86
C SER A 176 -4.11 5.75 -1.11
N ASP A 177 -4.25 4.45 -0.80
CA ASP A 177 -3.20 3.46 -1.04
C ASP A 177 -2.93 3.31 -2.55
N MET A 178 -4.00 3.25 -3.36
CA MET A 178 -3.90 3.16 -4.81
C MET A 178 -3.20 4.37 -5.42
N GLU A 179 -3.57 5.57 -4.98
CA GLU A 179 -2.95 6.82 -5.43
C GLU A 179 -1.49 6.92 -4.99
N GLY A 180 -1.18 6.49 -3.76
CA GLY A 180 0.17 6.40 -3.25
C GLY A 180 1.04 5.43 -4.06
N LEU A 181 0.52 4.22 -4.35
CA LEU A 181 1.20 3.23 -5.19
C LEU A 181 1.45 3.76 -6.61
N SER A 182 0.45 4.41 -7.21
CA SER A 182 0.58 4.99 -8.54
C SER A 182 1.70 6.03 -8.62
N ARG A 183 1.81 6.91 -7.63
CA ARG A 183 2.88 7.90 -7.55
C ARG A 183 4.25 7.28 -7.27
N LEU A 184 4.32 6.34 -6.32
CA LEU A 184 5.57 5.70 -5.91
C LEU A 184 6.19 4.86 -7.04
N LEU A 185 5.35 4.17 -7.81
CA LEU A 185 5.77 3.22 -8.83
C LEU A 185 5.76 3.80 -10.25
N ASP A 186 5.21 5.02 -10.42
CA ASP A 186 4.97 5.69 -11.70
C ASP A 186 4.13 4.81 -12.67
N VAL A 187 3.07 4.18 -12.13
CA VAL A 187 2.16 3.33 -12.90
C VAL A 187 0.72 3.85 -12.82
N PRO A 188 -0.04 3.83 -13.92
CA PRO A 188 -1.42 4.30 -13.92
C PRO A 188 -2.36 3.33 -13.21
N ILE A 189 -3.48 3.87 -12.73
CA ILE A 189 -4.59 3.10 -12.15
C ILE A 189 -5.60 2.81 -13.26
N TYR A 190 -5.85 1.55 -13.54
CA TYR A 190 -6.83 1.12 -14.52
C TYR A 190 -8.19 0.86 -13.87
N HIS A 191 -9.26 1.09 -14.61
CA HIS A 191 -10.61 0.75 -14.16
C HIS A 191 -10.97 -0.70 -14.48
N ARG A 192 -10.46 -1.22 -15.59
CA ARG A 192 -10.73 -2.59 -16.08
C ARG A 192 -9.46 -3.22 -16.59
N VAL A 193 -9.37 -4.54 -16.48
CA VAL A 193 -8.25 -5.31 -17.07
C VAL A 193 -8.17 -5.13 -18.58
N THR A 194 -9.32 -4.97 -19.24
CA THR A 194 -9.42 -4.76 -20.70
C THR A 194 -8.83 -3.42 -21.16
N ASP A 195 -8.57 -2.49 -20.26
CA ASP A 195 -8.00 -1.18 -20.58
C ASP A 195 -6.45 -1.22 -20.56
N VAL A 196 -5.87 -2.38 -20.24
CA VAL A 196 -4.43 -2.62 -20.20
C VAL A 196 -3.96 -3.09 -21.57
N ASP A 197 -3.33 -2.21 -22.33
CA ASP A 197 -2.79 -2.55 -23.66
C ASP A 197 -1.43 -3.25 -23.57
N GLU A 198 -0.56 -2.80 -22.68
CA GLU A 198 0.78 -3.34 -22.47
C GLU A 198 1.12 -3.46 -20.97
N PRO A 199 1.96 -4.45 -20.59
CA PRO A 199 2.46 -4.56 -19.23
C PRO A 199 3.20 -3.29 -18.80
N ILE A 200 2.90 -2.77 -17.60
CA ILE A 200 3.56 -1.59 -17.07
C ILE A 200 4.57 -2.01 -16.03
N MET A 201 5.82 -1.71 -16.33
CA MET A 201 6.97 -2.09 -15.52
C MET A 201 7.40 -0.92 -14.64
N ALA A 202 7.31 -1.13 -13.31
CA ALA A 202 7.97 -0.29 -12.35
C ALA A 202 9.45 -0.64 -12.26
N THR A 203 10.32 0.35 -12.31
CA THR A 203 11.77 0.18 -12.23
C THR A 203 12.25 0.33 -10.78
N ASP A 204 13.23 -0.47 -10.40
CA ASP A 204 13.83 -0.45 -9.06
C ASP A 204 12.77 -0.55 -7.93
N ALA A 205 11.74 -1.34 -8.20
CA ALA A 205 10.63 -1.53 -7.28
C ALA A 205 10.84 -2.77 -6.39
N SER A 206 10.26 -2.74 -5.21
CA SER A 206 10.21 -3.89 -4.32
C SER A 206 8.84 -3.97 -3.67
N VAL A 207 8.23 -5.15 -3.68
CA VAL A 207 6.98 -5.45 -2.99
C VAL A 207 7.21 -6.64 -2.08
N LYS A 208 7.02 -6.45 -0.77
CA LYS A 208 7.29 -7.50 0.23
C LYS A 208 6.14 -7.60 1.21
N GLN A 209 5.86 -8.81 1.65
CA GLN A 209 5.03 -9.03 2.83
C GLN A 209 5.94 -9.21 4.04
N GLU A 210 5.83 -8.31 4.98
CA GLU A 210 6.63 -8.30 6.21
C GLU A 210 5.73 -8.28 7.45
N ARG A 211 6.23 -8.90 8.53
CA ARG A 211 5.51 -8.90 9.80
C ARG A 211 5.97 -7.75 10.69
N ILE A 212 5.07 -6.84 11.00
CA ILE A 212 5.32 -5.73 11.92
C ILE A 212 4.46 -5.94 13.17
N GLY A 213 5.11 -6.31 14.27
CA GLY A 213 4.39 -6.75 15.48
C GLY A 213 3.63 -8.05 15.25
N ASP A 214 2.32 -8.02 15.45
CA ASP A 214 1.44 -9.19 15.33
C ASP A 214 0.69 -9.29 13.99
N LEU A 215 0.85 -8.28 13.12
CA LEU A 215 0.17 -8.19 11.82
C LEU A 215 1.16 -8.27 10.66
N ASP A 216 0.67 -8.77 9.53
CA ASP A 216 1.38 -8.75 8.27
C ASP A 216 1.06 -7.44 7.51
N PHE A 217 2.07 -6.87 6.85
CA PHE A 217 1.98 -5.65 6.07
C PHE A 217 2.63 -5.87 4.71
N ILE A 218 2.13 -5.17 3.72
CA ILE A 218 2.79 -5.07 2.41
C ILE A 218 3.62 -3.79 2.41
N THR A 219 4.92 -3.96 2.25
CA THR A 219 5.88 -2.87 2.08
C THR A 219 6.21 -2.73 0.61
N VAL A 220 6.07 -1.52 0.08
CA VAL A 220 6.36 -1.21 -1.32
C VAL A 220 7.38 -0.08 -1.39
N SER A 221 8.44 -0.27 -2.14
CA SER A 221 9.39 0.78 -2.51
C SER A 221 9.49 0.90 -4.02
N GLY A 222 9.88 2.07 -4.49
CA GLY A 222 9.98 2.38 -5.92
C GLY A 222 10.80 3.64 -6.16
N SER A 223 10.84 4.10 -7.41
CA SER A 223 11.60 5.27 -7.83
C SER A 223 10.94 6.60 -7.47
N GLY A 224 9.66 6.59 -7.12
CA GLY A 224 8.90 7.79 -6.74
C GLY A 224 9.11 8.17 -5.27
N GLU A 225 8.66 9.38 -4.94
CA GLU A 225 8.75 9.94 -3.60
C GLU A 225 7.52 9.54 -2.78
N ALA A 226 7.71 8.66 -1.82
CA ALA A 226 6.74 8.34 -0.78
C ALA A 226 7.48 7.91 0.48
N THR A 227 6.96 8.27 1.62
CA THR A 227 7.56 7.97 2.92
C THR A 227 6.48 7.49 3.87
N CYS A 228 6.78 6.45 4.63
CA CYS A 228 5.89 5.95 5.66
C CYS A 228 6.52 6.13 7.05
N LEU A 229 5.78 6.76 7.94
CA LEU A 229 6.11 6.82 9.37
C LEU A 229 5.38 5.70 10.09
N VAL A 230 6.12 4.67 10.51
CA VAL A 230 5.57 3.55 11.28
C VAL A 230 5.66 3.88 12.77
N VAL A 231 4.52 4.15 13.40
CA VAL A 231 4.40 4.52 14.80
C VAL A 231 4.04 3.32 15.64
N ARG A 232 4.83 3.06 16.67
CA ARG A 232 4.64 1.96 17.62
C ARG A 232 4.15 2.49 18.97
N GLY A 233 3.30 1.70 19.64
CA GLY A 233 2.80 2.02 20.95
C GLY A 233 2.31 0.79 21.70
N ALA A 234 2.34 0.84 23.03
CA ALA A 234 2.04 -0.30 23.89
C ALA A 234 0.57 -0.74 23.80
N THR A 235 -0.34 0.21 23.62
CA THR A 235 -1.79 -0.08 23.56
C THR A 235 -2.43 0.60 22.36
N ARG A 236 -3.60 0.09 21.95
CA ARG A 236 -4.39 0.69 20.87
C ARG A 236 -4.75 2.16 21.15
N GLN A 237 -5.12 2.48 22.38
CA GLN A 237 -5.43 3.86 22.75
C GLN A 237 -4.20 4.79 22.61
N THR A 238 -3.03 4.33 23.04
CA THR A 238 -1.79 5.09 22.92
C THR A 238 -1.41 5.35 21.48
N ILE A 239 -1.57 4.36 20.58
CA ILE A 239 -1.25 4.54 19.16
C ILE A 239 -2.24 5.50 18.47
N GLU A 240 -3.53 5.47 18.80
CA GLU A 240 -4.53 6.42 18.27
C GLU A 240 -4.24 7.87 18.72
N GLU A 241 -3.67 8.05 19.91
CA GLU A 241 -3.22 9.37 20.39
C GLU A 241 -1.94 9.81 19.65
N TYR A 242 -1.00 8.90 19.43
CA TYR A 242 0.22 9.18 18.67
C TYR A 242 -0.11 9.51 17.20
N GLU A 243 -0.98 8.74 16.55
CA GLU A 243 -1.42 8.97 15.18
C GLU A 243 -1.91 10.42 15.00
N ARG A 244 -2.88 10.84 15.84
CA ARG A 244 -3.38 12.21 15.82
C ARG A 244 -2.28 13.24 16.09
N ALA A 245 -1.34 12.93 17.00
CA ALA A 245 -0.25 13.83 17.31
C ALA A 245 0.71 14.01 16.14
N PHE A 246 1.02 12.93 15.43
CA PHE A 246 1.87 12.95 14.24
C PHE A 246 1.17 13.57 13.03
N ASP A 247 -0.11 13.25 12.81
CA ASP A 247 -0.91 13.89 11.75
C ASP A 247 -0.96 15.42 11.94
N ASP A 248 -1.19 15.89 13.18
CA ASP A 248 -1.17 17.32 13.49
C ASP A 248 0.23 17.97 13.41
N ALA A 249 1.30 17.17 13.51
CA ALA A 249 2.67 17.68 13.41
C ALA A 249 3.18 17.73 11.98
N ILE A 250 2.61 16.88 11.11
CA ILE A 250 2.94 16.79 9.68
C ILE A 250 2.00 17.65 8.83
N GLY A 251 0.72 17.80 9.23
CA GLY A 251 -0.30 18.61 8.54
C GLY A 251 -0.33 20.05 8.94
#